data_7ac191adbf7247d4e090fbdedf0171c0
#
_entry.id   7ac191adbf7247d4e090fbdedf0171c0
#
_cell.length_a   1.000
_cell.length_b   1.000
_cell.length_c   1.000
_cell.angle_alpha   90.00
_cell.angle_beta   90.00
_cell.angle_gamma   90.00
#
_symmetry.space_group_name_H-M   'P 1'
#
loop_
_entity.id
_entity.type
_entity.pdbx_description
1 polymer ?
#
loop_
_entity_poly.entity_id
_entity_poly.type
_entity_poly.pdbx_seq_one_letter_code
_entity_poly.pdbx_strand_id
1 'polypeptide(L)'
;MNNDIAIAARNKENYLRAKEAFNNKKVDECVLFYATDHEVKSKQSEKGRDGIQKFLEGLHQTWPDIQITVEHAVAEDNWVMGRSVATATHSQVVLGIQPTGKKITATFWDLHLFDEDGLIIETWNLMDNLAIMQQIGLLK
;
A
#
# COMPACT_ATOMS: atom_id res chain seq x y z
N MET A 1 -23.62 18.77 3.01
CA MET A 1 -22.57 19.26 2.13
C MET A 1 -21.22 19.40 2.82
N ASN A 2 -21.14 20.13 3.93
CA ASN A 2 -19.90 20.26 4.69
C ASN A 2 -19.41 18.92 5.26
N ASN A 3 -20.35 18.01 5.61
CA ASN A 3 -20.01 16.68 6.13
C ASN A 3 -19.29 15.82 5.08
N ASP A 4 -19.72 15.89 3.83
CA ASP A 4 -19.10 15.08 2.76
C ASP A 4 -17.67 15.53 2.48
N ILE A 5 -17.43 16.85 2.50
CA ILE A 5 -16.10 17.40 2.33
C ILE A 5 -15.20 17.03 3.52
N ALA A 6 -15.72 17.11 4.74
CA ALA A 6 -14.98 16.76 5.95
C ALA A 6 -14.69 15.27 6.01
N ILE A 7 -15.62 14.41 5.57
CA ILE A 7 -15.43 12.96 5.51
C ILE A 7 -14.35 12.63 4.49
N ALA A 8 -14.40 13.20 3.30
CA ALA A 8 -13.38 12.96 2.28
C ALA A 8 -12.00 13.41 2.75
N ALA A 9 -11.91 14.58 3.39
CA ALA A 9 -10.65 15.09 3.93
C ALA A 9 -10.10 14.19 5.04
N ARG A 10 -10.95 13.71 5.94
CA ARG A 10 -10.56 12.79 7.01
C ARG A 10 -10.04 11.48 6.43
N ASN A 11 -10.75 10.93 5.46
CA ASN A 11 -10.35 9.66 4.84
C ASN A 11 -9.03 9.79 4.10
N LYS A 12 -8.82 10.90 3.39
CA LYS A 12 -7.56 11.19 2.73
C LYS A 12 -6.42 11.31 3.74
N GLU A 13 -6.65 12.00 4.85
CA GLU A 13 -5.65 12.12 5.90
C GLU A 13 -5.31 10.74 6.49
N ASN A 14 -6.32 9.92 6.77
CA ASN A 14 -6.10 8.57 7.29
C ASN A 14 -5.32 7.72 6.29
N TYR A 15 -5.62 7.85 5.00
CA TYR A 15 -4.86 7.19 3.94
C TYR A 15 -3.37 7.56 4.00
N LEU A 16 -3.06 8.85 4.11
CA LEU A 16 -1.68 9.34 4.16
C LEU A 16 -0.98 8.91 5.44
N ARG A 17 -1.68 8.92 6.58
CA ARG A 17 -1.15 8.48 7.87
C ARG A 17 -0.83 6.99 7.87
N ALA A 18 -1.66 6.17 7.23
CA ALA A 18 -1.38 4.74 7.09
C ALA A 18 -0.10 4.50 6.29
N LYS A 19 0.10 5.24 5.20
CA LYS A 19 1.34 5.15 4.40
C LYS A 19 2.57 5.58 5.21
N GLU A 20 2.45 6.63 6.00
CA GLU A 20 3.54 7.08 6.86
C GLU A 20 3.92 6.04 7.91
N ALA A 21 2.92 5.43 8.56
CA ALA A 21 3.17 4.35 9.53
C ALA A 21 3.88 3.17 8.86
N PHE A 22 3.45 2.78 7.66
CA PHE A 22 4.11 1.74 6.88
C PHE A 22 5.58 2.10 6.62
N ASN A 23 5.85 3.32 6.16
CA ASN A 23 7.22 3.77 5.87
C ASN A 23 8.13 3.73 7.11
N ASN A 24 7.56 3.97 8.27
CA ASN A 24 8.28 3.95 9.54
C ASN A 24 8.40 2.55 10.14
N LYS A 25 7.98 1.52 9.42
CA LYS A 25 7.97 0.11 9.84
C LYS A 25 7.07 -0.13 11.05
N LYS A 26 6.06 0.71 11.21
CA LYS A 26 5.07 0.59 12.28
C LYS A 26 3.82 -0.07 11.73
N VAL A 27 3.96 -1.33 11.29
CA VAL A 27 2.85 -2.06 10.67
C VAL A 27 1.68 -2.21 11.65
N ASP A 28 1.96 -2.41 12.93
CA ASP A 28 0.92 -2.51 13.97
C ASP A 28 0.05 -1.24 14.02
N GLU A 29 0.66 -0.08 13.83
CA GLU A 29 -0.08 1.19 13.79
C GLU A 29 -0.78 1.38 12.44
N CYS A 30 -0.11 0.99 11.35
CA CYS A 30 -0.67 1.08 10.00
C CYS A 30 -1.99 0.32 9.90
N VAL A 31 -2.04 -0.91 10.42
CA VAL A 31 -3.24 -1.75 10.29
C VAL A 31 -4.41 -1.27 11.13
N LEU A 32 -4.19 -0.38 12.08
CA LEU A 32 -5.30 0.23 12.85
C LEU A 32 -6.18 1.14 11.98
N PHE A 33 -5.70 1.54 10.81
CA PHE A 33 -6.51 2.28 9.83
C PHE A 33 -7.40 1.37 8.99
N TYR A 34 -7.29 0.04 9.16
CA TYR A 34 -8.06 -0.95 8.41
C TYR A 34 -9.11 -1.57 9.33
N ALA A 35 -10.32 -1.79 8.80
CA ALA A 35 -11.37 -2.47 9.53
C ALA A 35 -10.99 -3.94 9.77
N THR A 36 -11.54 -4.54 10.82
CA THR A 36 -11.25 -5.94 11.16
C THR A 36 -11.68 -6.91 10.07
N ASP A 37 -12.69 -6.55 9.27
CA ASP A 37 -13.20 -7.35 8.15
C ASP A 37 -12.76 -6.81 6.78
N HIS A 38 -11.70 -6.03 6.74
CA HIS A 38 -11.12 -5.48 5.52
C HIS A 38 -10.88 -6.56 4.46
N GLU A 39 -11.16 -6.21 3.21
CA GLU A 39 -10.94 -7.12 2.08
C GLU A 39 -10.15 -6.45 0.97
N VAL A 40 -9.10 -7.12 0.48
CA VAL A 40 -8.37 -6.70 -0.71
C VAL A 40 -9.02 -7.36 -1.93
N LYS A 41 -9.76 -6.58 -2.70
CA LYS A 41 -10.52 -7.08 -3.86
C LYS A 41 -9.61 -7.56 -4.99
N SER A 42 -8.42 -6.98 -5.09
CA SER A 42 -7.38 -7.40 -6.05
C SER A 42 -6.58 -8.61 -5.57
N LYS A 43 -6.90 -9.15 -4.39
CA LYS A 43 -6.48 -10.47 -3.87
C LYS A 43 -4.99 -10.64 -3.57
N GLN A 44 -4.27 -9.54 -3.29
CA GLN A 44 -2.88 -9.62 -2.87
C GLN A 44 -2.72 -10.13 -1.43
N SER A 45 -3.77 -10.06 -0.62
CA SER A 45 -3.75 -10.57 0.75
C SER A 45 -5.05 -11.28 1.10
N GLU A 46 -5.01 -12.04 2.19
CA GLU A 46 -6.20 -12.69 2.73
C GLU A 46 -7.12 -11.65 3.37
N LYS A 47 -8.39 -12.02 3.54
CA LYS A 47 -9.40 -11.16 4.15
C LYS A 47 -9.06 -10.88 5.62
N GLY A 48 -9.42 -9.67 6.06
CA GLY A 48 -9.31 -9.24 7.44
C GLY A 48 -8.04 -8.45 7.74
N ARG A 49 -8.03 -7.83 8.89
CA ARG A 49 -6.89 -7.02 9.36
C ARG A 49 -5.61 -7.86 9.49
N ASP A 50 -5.75 -9.10 9.95
CA ASP A 50 -4.59 -9.99 10.07
C ASP A 50 -3.99 -10.31 8.71
N GLY A 51 -4.82 -10.47 7.69
CA GLY A 51 -4.36 -10.72 6.32
C GLY A 51 -3.54 -9.57 5.77
N ILE A 52 -4.04 -8.33 5.94
CA ILE A 52 -3.29 -7.15 5.47
C ILE A 52 -2.01 -6.96 6.29
N GLN A 53 -2.04 -7.26 7.59
CA GLN A 53 -0.84 -7.16 8.42
C GLN A 53 0.26 -8.08 7.93
N LYS A 54 -0.06 -9.35 7.67
CA LYS A 54 0.90 -10.32 7.12
C LYS A 54 1.46 -9.87 5.78
N PHE A 55 0.60 -9.32 4.92
CA PHE A 55 1.02 -8.83 3.62
C PHE A 55 2.03 -7.69 3.76
N LEU A 56 1.73 -6.70 4.60
CA LEU A 56 2.60 -5.54 4.80
C LEU A 56 3.93 -5.93 5.49
N GLU A 57 3.88 -6.84 6.46
CA GLU A 57 5.09 -7.38 7.08
C GLU A 57 5.96 -8.11 6.05
N GLY A 58 5.31 -8.87 5.15
CA GLY A 58 6.00 -9.55 4.04
C GLY A 58 6.71 -8.59 3.11
N LEU A 59 6.11 -7.43 2.84
CA LEU A 59 6.75 -6.39 2.03
C LEU A 59 8.04 -5.89 2.70
N HIS A 60 8.02 -5.67 4.01
CA HIS A 60 9.21 -5.23 4.73
C HIS A 60 10.28 -6.32 4.83
N GLN A 61 9.88 -7.59 4.81
CA GLN A 61 10.83 -8.71 4.79
C GLN A 61 11.51 -8.82 3.42
N THR A 62 10.73 -8.69 2.34
CA THR A 62 11.24 -8.80 0.97
C THR A 62 12.03 -7.55 0.56
N TRP A 63 11.55 -6.38 0.98
CA TRP A 63 12.14 -5.09 0.65
C TRP A 63 12.39 -4.29 1.93
N PRO A 64 13.46 -4.62 2.69
CA PRO A 64 13.65 -4.05 4.05
C PRO A 64 13.72 -2.52 4.11
N ASP A 65 14.15 -1.87 3.05
CA ASP A 65 14.27 -0.41 3.00
C ASP A 65 13.16 0.25 2.18
N ILE A 66 12.05 -0.45 1.96
CA ILE A 66 10.95 0.08 1.14
C ILE A 66 10.41 1.39 1.71
N GLN A 67 10.24 2.36 0.82
CA GLN A 67 9.61 3.64 1.11
C GLN A 67 8.55 3.92 0.05
N ILE A 68 7.42 4.42 0.49
CA ILE A 68 6.32 4.81 -0.40
C ILE A 68 6.19 6.32 -0.38
N THR A 69 6.18 6.93 -1.57
CA THR A 69 5.87 8.34 -1.74
C THR A 69 4.53 8.45 -2.46
N VAL A 70 3.54 8.99 -1.77
CA VAL A 70 2.23 9.26 -2.38
C VAL A 70 2.38 10.54 -3.20
N GLU A 71 2.28 10.42 -4.52
CA GLU A 71 2.42 11.56 -5.41
C GLU A 71 1.10 12.28 -5.65
N HIS A 72 0.01 11.53 -5.72
CA HIS A 72 -1.34 12.08 -5.86
C HIS A 72 -2.30 11.27 -5.01
N ALA A 73 -3.20 11.96 -4.32
CA ALA A 73 -4.29 11.32 -3.61
C ALA A 73 -5.54 12.17 -3.80
N VAL A 74 -6.61 11.55 -4.26
CA VAL A 74 -7.90 12.21 -4.44
C VAL A 74 -8.94 11.47 -3.61
N ALA A 75 -9.87 12.22 -3.04
CA ALA A 75 -10.92 11.68 -2.19
C ALA A 75 -12.26 12.28 -2.57
N GLU A 76 -13.26 11.42 -2.69
CA GLU A 76 -14.63 11.81 -2.97
C GLU A 76 -15.55 10.82 -2.27
N ASP A 77 -16.54 11.32 -1.58
CA ASP A 77 -17.45 10.51 -0.75
C ASP A 77 -16.65 9.66 0.24
N ASN A 78 -16.82 8.34 0.20
CA ASN A 78 -16.10 7.42 1.08
C ASN A 78 -14.89 6.76 0.40
N TRP A 79 -14.49 7.24 -0.76
CA TRP A 79 -13.40 6.68 -1.54
C TRP A 79 -12.16 7.56 -1.50
N VAL A 80 -11.00 6.93 -1.44
CA VAL A 80 -9.70 7.59 -1.63
C VAL A 80 -8.92 6.80 -2.66
N MET A 81 -8.38 7.47 -3.66
CA MET A 81 -7.50 6.87 -4.65
C MET A 81 -6.15 7.56 -4.62
N GLY A 82 -5.09 6.76 -4.63
CA GLY A 82 -3.73 7.27 -4.66
C GLY A 82 -2.90 6.69 -5.78
N ARG A 83 -1.97 7.50 -6.29
CA ARG A 83 -0.88 7.05 -7.14
C ARG A 83 0.40 7.28 -6.36
N SER A 84 1.17 6.23 -6.19
CA SER A 84 2.36 6.23 -5.35
C SER A 84 3.55 5.62 -6.06
N VAL A 85 4.74 5.96 -5.59
CA VAL A 85 5.98 5.35 -6.04
C VAL A 85 6.61 4.64 -4.84
N ALA A 86 6.90 3.35 -5.01
CA ALA A 86 7.66 2.57 -4.04
C ALA A 86 9.11 2.50 -4.49
N THR A 87 10.04 2.74 -3.58
CA THR A 87 11.47 2.57 -3.83
C THR A 87 12.04 1.60 -2.81
N ALA A 88 12.94 0.73 -3.26
CA ALA A 88 13.59 -0.25 -2.38
C ALA A 88 14.86 -0.76 -3.04
N THR A 89 15.74 -1.36 -2.23
CA THR A 89 16.95 -2.02 -2.73
C THR A 89 16.65 -3.51 -2.86
N HIS A 90 17.05 -4.10 -4.00
CA HIS A 90 16.92 -5.54 -4.23
C HIS A 90 18.02 -6.27 -3.43
N SER A 91 17.73 -6.50 -2.15
CA SER A 91 18.68 -7.10 -1.20
C SER A 91 18.27 -8.50 -0.73
N GLN A 92 17.11 -8.99 -1.17
CA GLN A 92 16.59 -10.32 -0.86
C GLN A 92 16.25 -11.04 -2.15
N VAL A 93 16.05 -12.35 -2.10
CA VAL A 93 15.60 -13.12 -3.26
C VAL A 93 14.17 -12.70 -3.61
N VAL A 94 13.95 -12.35 -4.87
CA VAL A 94 12.63 -11.97 -5.38
C VAL A 94 12.34 -12.77 -6.64
N LEU A 95 11.24 -13.49 -6.68
CA LEU A 95 10.83 -14.33 -7.82
C LEU A 95 11.96 -15.25 -8.29
N GLY A 96 12.72 -15.80 -7.36
CA GLY A 96 13.84 -16.69 -7.65
C GLY A 96 15.11 -15.98 -8.09
N ILE A 97 15.11 -14.66 -8.22
CA ILE A 97 16.28 -13.87 -8.62
C ILE A 97 17.07 -13.49 -7.38
N GLN A 98 18.36 -13.81 -7.37
CA GLN A 98 19.27 -13.46 -6.30
C GLN A 98 19.44 -11.94 -6.18
N PRO A 99 19.76 -11.43 -4.98
CA PRO A 99 19.91 -9.99 -4.78
C PRO A 99 20.89 -9.36 -5.76
N THR A 100 20.46 -8.30 -6.43
CA THR A 100 21.30 -7.55 -7.38
C THR A 100 21.93 -6.32 -6.74
N GLY A 101 21.43 -5.90 -5.58
CA GLY A 101 21.84 -4.64 -4.95
C GLY A 101 21.31 -3.39 -5.64
N LYS A 102 20.53 -3.54 -6.69
CA LYS A 102 19.98 -2.41 -7.44
C LYS A 102 18.85 -1.73 -6.68
N LYS A 103 18.76 -0.41 -6.84
CA LYS A 103 17.59 0.34 -6.37
C LYS A 103 16.45 0.15 -7.37
N ILE A 104 15.31 -0.29 -6.85
CA ILE A 104 14.12 -0.58 -7.65
C ILE A 104 13.09 0.50 -7.39
N THR A 105 12.42 0.95 -8.45
CA THR A 105 11.37 1.96 -8.38
C THR A 105 10.16 1.44 -9.13
N ALA A 106 8.99 1.47 -8.48
CA ALA A 106 7.75 1.01 -9.11
C ALA A 106 6.59 1.89 -8.71
N THR A 107 5.75 2.21 -9.69
CA THR A 107 4.49 2.93 -9.46
C THR A 107 3.41 1.93 -9.07
N PHE A 108 2.55 2.31 -8.15
CA PHE A 108 1.33 1.56 -7.88
C PHE A 108 0.16 2.51 -7.62
N TRP A 109 -1.03 1.95 -7.81
CA TRP A 109 -2.30 2.65 -7.64
C TRP A 109 -3.10 1.87 -6.63
N ASP A 110 -3.72 2.54 -5.68
CA ASP A 110 -4.64 1.89 -4.77
C ASP A 110 -5.91 2.72 -4.60
N LEU A 111 -7.01 2.02 -4.46
CA LEU A 111 -8.32 2.58 -4.25
C LEU A 111 -8.88 1.97 -2.99
N HIS A 112 -9.29 2.81 -2.05
CA HIS A 112 -9.82 2.36 -0.75
C HIS A 112 -11.21 2.91 -0.53
N LEU A 113 -12.10 2.02 -0.05
CA LEU A 113 -13.41 2.39 0.47
C LEU A 113 -13.30 2.46 1.99
N PHE A 114 -13.80 3.55 2.57
CA PHE A 114 -13.77 3.78 4.02
C PHE A 114 -15.16 3.61 4.62
N ASP A 115 -15.24 3.16 5.87
CA ASP A 115 -16.48 3.07 6.62
C ASP A 115 -16.79 4.40 7.35
N GLU A 116 -17.86 4.41 8.13
CA GLU A 116 -18.31 5.59 8.87
C GLU A 116 -17.28 6.09 9.88
N ASP A 117 -16.45 5.18 10.41
CA ASP A 117 -15.42 5.49 11.41
C ASP A 117 -14.09 5.91 10.79
N GLY A 118 -14.01 5.97 9.47
CA GLY A 118 -12.77 6.32 8.77
C GLY A 118 -11.78 5.18 8.65
N LEU A 119 -12.26 3.93 8.75
CA LEU A 119 -11.45 2.75 8.57
C LEU A 119 -11.61 2.19 7.16
N ILE A 120 -10.54 1.64 6.62
CA ILE A 120 -10.52 1.06 5.26
C ILE A 120 -11.19 -0.31 5.31
N ILE A 121 -12.28 -0.48 4.56
CA ILE A 121 -13.01 -1.75 4.49
C ILE A 121 -12.75 -2.52 3.21
N GLU A 122 -12.30 -1.85 2.16
CA GLU A 122 -12.10 -2.46 0.86
C GLU A 122 -10.92 -1.81 0.16
N THR A 123 -10.06 -2.62 -0.46
CA THR A 123 -8.88 -2.13 -1.17
C THR A 123 -8.78 -2.79 -2.54
N TRP A 124 -8.45 -1.98 -3.54
CA TRP A 124 -7.99 -2.42 -4.84
C TRP A 124 -6.58 -1.90 -5.02
N ASN A 125 -5.66 -2.76 -5.49
CA ASN A 125 -4.26 -2.38 -5.67
C ASN A 125 -3.76 -2.87 -7.02
N LEU A 126 -3.03 -2.03 -7.71
CA LEU A 126 -2.41 -2.36 -8.99
C LEU A 126 -0.97 -1.86 -8.98
N MET A 127 -0.04 -2.79 -8.95
CA MET A 127 1.41 -2.53 -8.95
C MET A 127 1.97 -2.78 -10.34
N ASP A 128 2.91 -1.94 -10.78
CA ASP A 128 3.64 -2.14 -12.02
C ASP A 128 4.69 -3.24 -11.83
N ASN A 129 4.22 -4.48 -11.82
CA ASN A 129 5.09 -5.65 -11.63
C ASN A 129 6.03 -5.88 -12.81
N LEU A 130 5.63 -5.47 -14.00
CA LEU A 130 6.48 -5.58 -15.19
C LEU A 130 7.76 -4.77 -15.00
N ALA A 131 7.62 -3.54 -14.50
CA ALA A 131 8.78 -2.68 -14.24
C ALA A 131 9.71 -3.29 -13.19
N ILE A 132 9.16 -3.92 -12.16
CA ILE A 132 9.96 -4.61 -11.13
C ILE A 132 10.74 -5.77 -11.77
N MET A 133 10.05 -6.63 -12.53
CA MET A 133 10.67 -7.78 -13.17
C MET A 133 11.77 -7.38 -14.14
N GLN A 134 11.61 -6.29 -14.86
CA GLN A 134 12.63 -5.76 -15.76
C GLN A 134 13.86 -5.27 -14.99
N GLN A 135 13.64 -4.54 -13.90
CA GLN A 135 14.73 -3.95 -13.11
C GLN A 135 15.56 -5.01 -12.38
N ILE A 136 14.95 -6.09 -11.89
CA ILE A 136 15.69 -7.16 -11.22
C ILE A 136 16.32 -8.16 -12.21
N GLY A 137 16.04 -8.01 -13.51
CA GLY A 137 16.65 -8.84 -14.54
C GLY A 137 15.88 -10.11 -14.89
N LEU A 138 14.66 -10.30 -14.36
CA LEU A 138 13.83 -11.46 -14.70
C LEU A 138 13.34 -11.38 -16.14
N LEU A 139 13.03 -10.18 -16.62
CA LEU A 139 12.66 -9.90 -18.01
C LEU A 139 13.68 -8.94 -18.63
N LYS A 140 13.97 -9.16 -19.89
CA LYS A 140 14.94 -8.34 -20.64
C LYS A 140 14.27 -7.30 -21.53
#